data_1b79e5a229fe08e89aca4991030d7d22
#
_entry.id   1b79e5a229fe08e89aca4991030d7d22
#
_cell.length_a   1.000
_cell.length_b   1.000
_cell.length_c   1.000
_cell.angle_alpha   90.00
_cell.angle_beta   90.00
_cell.angle_gamma   90.00
#
_symmetry.space_group_name_H-M   'P 1'
#
loop_
_entity.id
_entity.type
_entity.pdbx_description
1 polymer ?
#
loop_
_entity_poly.entity_id
_entity_poly.type
_entity_poly.pdbx_seq_one_letter_code
_entity_poly.pdbx_strand_id
1 'polypeptide(L)'
;MKTKLLSLLLATLMCSSLFVACSSGKDNKETTGSNNNTVEETDDTIARVNSYVKDLASEHKVEGNTFTYIGGGGQTAEDEEETGNIENDALYKRQRDLEVMLGIKWDSVVAAYEEGAGGHAVTDFVKTAVMANSKDYDLVYGTLVVTTQPLFNEDCLEDISAFSVTNLDEEWWPATIDETHSIGGKIYFLTGPIVTTYYTDGSCILFNKAVAENYDIEAPNSYVEDGTWSFDKMIEVASAVPLNSTGSGDYRYGDPHGLALIFANGMTITKFDDQGIPYLETPLPTKLVDLCDKFSAIMGDDSQTAIIKDYKTESIENKFGYKNYDDMFADGKMLFYFARTSTAATLREKDVEFGILPYPKDSASQSQYYSYADNWDARFCAVPRCTRDLTVTDVVVEAMAALSLKHIEPAYYEKLLKGRSTHDIESRKMLDVIFETKIYDIIDIYSPGSINAPGQLVQGLEMAMEYDTSSLSSDYAVYGRQAQRQIDQIIKMINK
;
A
#
# COMPACT_ATOMS: atom_id res chain seq x y z
N MET A 1 -13.78 -15.23 -20.89
CA MET A 1 -14.76 -16.20 -20.35
C MET A 1 -14.39 -16.70 -18.93
N LYS A 2 -13.22 -16.40 -18.41
CA LYS A 2 -12.79 -16.80 -17.03
C LYS A 2 -13.26 -15.84 -15.94
N THR A 3 -13.44 -14.56 -16.24
CA THR A 3 -13.89 -13.52 -15.30
C THR A 3 -15.32 -13.66 -14.77
N LYS A 4 -16.19 -14.41 -15.44
CA LYS A 4 -17.56 -14.63 -14.97
C LYS A 4 -17.71 -15.78 -13.97
N LEU A 5 -16.67 -16.61 -13.78
CA LEU A 5 -16.73 -17.72 -12.81
C LEU A 5 -16.25 -17.28 -11.40
N LEU A 6 -15.36 -16.28 -11.31
CA LEU A 6 -14.84 -15.80 -10.03
C LEU A 6 -15.90 -15.02 -9.24
N SER A 7 -16.73 -14.21 -9.91
CA SER A 7 -17.81 -13.46 -9.26
C SER A 7 -18.94 -14.35 -8.72
N LEU A 8 -19.05 -15.59 -9.21
CA LEU A 8 -20.07 -16.55 -8.74
C LEU A 8 -19.58 -17.36 -7.53
N LEU A 9 -18.27 -17.52 -7.34
CA LEU A 9 -17.71 -18.22 -6.18
C LEU A 9 -17.72 -17.35 -4.92
N LEU A 10 -17.44 -16.03 -5.04
CA LEU A 10 -17.53 -15.12 -3.88
C LEU A 10 -18.98 -14.96 -3.37
N ALA A 11 -19.96 -14.99 -4.25
CA ALA A 11 -21.38 -14.89 -3.85
C ALA A 11 -21.91 -16.14 -3.12
N THR A 12 -21.26 -17.30 -3.28
CA THR A 12 -21.67 -18.54 -2.61
C THR A 12 -21.04 -18.74 -1.23
N LEU A 13 -19.92 -18.10 -0.92
CA LEU A 13 -19.33 -18.15 0.43
C LEU A 13 -20.05 -17.26 1.44
N MET A 14 -20.71 -16.19 1.02
CA MET A 14 -21.46 -15.30 1.93
C MET A 14 -22.85 -15.85 2.34
N CYS A 15 -23.36 -16.89 1.71
CA CYS A 15 -24.69 -17.42 1.99
C CYS A 15 -24.75 -18.66 2.90
N SER A 16 -23.62 -19.16 3.40
CA SER A 16 -23.59 -20.41 4.19
C SER A 16 -23.56 -20.24 5.73
N SER A 17 -23.62 -19.00 6.26
CA SER A 17 -23.55 -18.74 7.71
C SER A 17 -24.88 -18.44 8.40
N LEU A 18 -26.02 -18.61 7.74
CA LEU A 18 -27.35 -18.39 8.33
C LEU A 18 -28.20 -19.67 8.30
N PHE A 19 -27.94 -20.65 9.15
CA PHE A 19 -28.93 -21.63 9.62
C PHE A 19 -28.31 -22.54 10.68
N VAL A 20 -28.31 -22.12 11.95
CA VAL A 20 -28.61 -23.00 13.09
C VAL A 20 -29.01 -22.12 14.27
N ALA A 21 -30.28 -22.02 14.54
CA ALA A 21 -30.82 -21.71 15.86
C ALA A 21 -32.20 -22.36 15.97
N CYS A 22 -32.25 -23.33 16.83
CA CYS A 22 -33.33 -23.64 17.80
C CYS A 22 -33.30 -25.12 18.17
N SER A 23 -32.80 -25.44 19.35
CA SER A 23 -33.41 -26.48 20.18
C SER A 23 -32.96 -26.25 21.63
N SER A 24 -33.95 -26.20 22.51
CA SER A 24 -33.92 -25.96 23.94
C SER A 24 -33.30 -27.11 24.75
N GLY A 25 -32.52 -26.76 25.80
CA GLY A 25 -32.15 -27.71 26.87
C GLY A 25 -31.09 -27.10 27.81
N LYS A 26 -31.49 -26.88 29.05
CA LYS A 26 -30.66 -26.40 30.16
C LYS A 26 -29.44 -27.30 30.40
N ASP A 27 -28.28 -26.71 30.62
CA ASP A 27 -27.47 -26.90 31.85
C ASP A 27 -26.23 -26.00 31.84
N ASN A 28 -25.96 -25.39 33.00
CA ASN A 28 -24.82 -24.53 33.25
C ASN A 28 -23.50 -25.27 33.18
N LYS A 29 -22.60 -24.79 32.34
CA LYS A 29 -21.14 -24.83 32.57
C LYS A 29 -20.51 -23.65 31.83
N GLU A 30 -19.82 -22.78 32.54
CA GLU A 30 -18.89 -21.81 31.99
C GLU A 30 -17.88 -22.56 31.10
N THR A 31 -17.87 -22.23 29.84
CA THR A 31 -16.81 -22.58 28.90
C THR A 31 -16.39 -21.30 28.19
N THR A 32 -15.24 -20.84 28.54
CA THR A 32 -14.43 -19.93 27.74
C THR A 32 -14.30 -20.51 26.36
N GLY A 33 -15.12 -20.00 25.45
CA GLY A 33 -15.06 -20.34 24.02
C GLY A 33 -14.74 -19.08 23.24
N SER A 34 -13.47 -18.88 23.01
CA SER A 34 -13.01 -17.91 22.02
C SER A 34 -11.66 -18.34 21.47
N ASN A 35 -11.45 -18.17 20.18
CA ASN A 35 -10.20 -18.19 19.46
C ASN A 35 -9.66 -19.53 18.88
N ASN A 36 -10.48 -20.51 18.56
CA ASN A 36 -9.90 -21.67 17.83
C ASN A 36 -9.78 -21.43 16.32
N ASN A 37 -10.62 -20.60 15.69
CA ASN A 37 -10.60 -20.46 14.22
C ASN A 37 -9.36 -19.73 13.69
N THR A 38 -8.94 -18.65 14.35
CA THR A 38 -7.75 -17.89 13.91
C THR A 38 -6.43 -18.63 14.12
N VAL A 39 -6.34 -19.49 15.11
CA VAL A 39 -5.14 -20.29 15.38
C VAL A 39 -5.03 -21.46 14.38
N GLU A 40 -6.13 -22.12 14.06
CA GLU A 40 -6.16 -23.21 13.07
C GLU A 40 -5.86 -22.68 11.65
N GLU A 41 -6.42 -21.54 11.24
CA GLU A 41 -6.19 -20.92 9.94
C GLU A 41 -4.73 -20.46 9.75
N THR A 42 -4.11 -19.94 10.80
CA THR A 42 -2.69 -19.54 10.80
C THR A 42 -1.76 -20.77 10.69
N ASP A 43 -2.04 -21.84 11.39
CA ASP A 43 -1.25 -23.07 11.36
C ASP A 43 -1.32 -23.74 9.98
N ASP A 44 -2.49 -23.74 9.34
CA ASP A 44 -2.68 -24.27 7.99
C ASP A 44 -1.90 -23.46 6.94
N THR A 45 -1.93 -22.12 7.03
CA THR A 45 -1.17 -21.23 6.14
C THR A 45 0.33 -21.46 6.28
N ILE A 46 0.86 -21.52 7.50
CA ILE A 46 2.27 -21.80 7.76
C ILE A 46 2.68 -23.18 7.19
N ALA A 47 1.86 -24.21 7.38
CA ALA A 47 2.14 -25.55 6.87
C ALA A 47 2.19 -25.55 5.33
N ARG A 48 1.26 -24.86 4.67
CA ARG A 48 1.19 -24.73 3.21
C ARG A 48 2.39 -23.98 2.65
N VAL A 49 2.74 -22.82 3.20
CA VAL A 49 3.93 -22.04 2.80
C VAL A 49 5.19 -22.89 2.94
N ASN A 50 5.37 -23.59 4.07
CA ASN A 50 6.53 -24.45 4.28
C ASN A 50 6.60 -25.62 3.28
N SER A 51 5.46 -26.21 2.91
CA SER A 51 5.42 -27.27 1.90
C SER A 51 5.81 -26.71 0.53
N TYR A 52 5.20 -25.61 0.14
CA TYR A 52 5.44 -24.96 -1.14
C TYR A 52 6.92 -24.61 -1.35
N VAL A 53 7.55 -23.94 -0.38
CA VAL A 53 8.98 -23.57 -0.49
C VAL A 53 9.90 -24.79 -0.54
N LYS A 54 9.57 -25.90 0.16
CA LYS A 54 10.31 -27.16 0.04
C LYS A 54 10.17 -27.81 -1.34
N ASP A 55 8.97 -27.73 -1.91
CA ASP A 55 8.73 -28.24 -3.27
C ASP A 55 9.52 -27.44 -4.29
N LEU A 56 9.54 -26.10 -4.20
CA LEU A 56 10.41 -25.23 -5.02
C LEU A 56 11.89 -25.65 -4.92
N ALA A 57 12.40 -25.86 -3.71
CA ALA A 57 13.79 -26.28 -3.50
C ALA A 57 14.10 -27.63 -4.15
N SER A 58 13.18 -28.59 -4.08
CA SER A 58 13.37 -29.93 -4.63
C SER A 58 13.32 -29.94 -6.17
N GLU A 59 12.47 -29.12 -6.76
CA GLU A 59 12.24 -29.07 -8.21
C GLU A 59 13.35 -28.30 -8.94
N HIS A 60 13.84 -27.19 -8.37
CA HIS A 60 14.73 -26.26 -9.06
C HIS A 60 16.22 -26.35 -8.67
N LYS A 61 16.57 -27.07 -7.60
CA LYS A 61 17.96 -27.37 -7.19
C LYS A 61 18.85 -26.12 -7.08
N VAL A 62 18.40 -25.14 -6.34
CA VAL A 62 19.12 -23.89 -6.13
C VAL A 62 20.19 -23.93 -5.01
N GLU A 63 20.34 -25.07 -4.35
CA GLU A 63 21.28 -25.28 -3.26
C GLU A 63 22.73 -24.90 -3.63
N GLY A 64 23.45 -24.28 -2.69
CA GLY A 64 24.84 -23.85 -2.84
C GLY A 64 25.06 -22.52 -3.55
N ASN A 65 24.00 -21.89 -4.05
CA ASN A 65 24.09 -20.56 -4.66
C ASN A 65 24.14 -19.47 -3.59
N THR A 66 24.75 -18.35 -3.96
CA THR A 66 24.66 -17.09 -3.20
C THR A 66 23.62 -16.20 -3.86
N PHE A 67 22.72 -15.67 -3.08
CA PHE A 67 21.76 -14.65 -3.50
C PHE A 67 22.09 -13.33 -2.82
N THR A 68 22.35 -12.29 -3.60
CA THR A 68 22.75 -10.97 -3.09
C THR A 68 21.64 -9.94 -3.32
N TYR A 69 21.12 -9.47 -2.22
CA TYR A 69 20.21 -8.33 -2.15
C TYR A 69 20.99 -7.02 -2.11
N ILE A 70 20.50 -5.97 -2.80
CA ILE A 70 20.98 -4.60 -2.65
C ILE A 70 19.81 -3.63 -2.44
N GLY A 71 19.93 -2.77 -1.44
CA GLY A 71 18.89 -1.77 -1.17
C GLY A 71 19.22 -0.87 0.01
N GLY A 72 18.25 -0.03 0.39
CA GLY A 72 18.22 0.60 1.69
C GLY A 72 17.87 -0.39 2.79
N GLY A 73 17.93 0.01 4.06
CA GLY A 73 17.50 -0.82 5.18
C GLY A 73 16.01 -1.20 5.13
N GLY A 74 15.60 -2.13 6.01
CA GLY A 74 14.19 -2.51 6.20
C GLY A 74 13.68 -3.67 5.34
N GLN A 75 14.54 -4.36 4.57
CA GLN A 75 14.19 -5.56 3.82
C GLN A 75 15.08 -6.77 4.18
N THR A 76 16.17 -6.52 4.86
CA THR A 76 17.08 -7.52 5.43
C THR A 76 17.20 -7.27 6.91
N ALA A 77 17.41 -8.33 7.70
CA ALA A 77 17.66 -8.18 9.12
C ALA A 77 18.96 -7.40 9.34
N GLU A 78 18.95 -6.49 10.30
CA GLU A 78 20.12 -5.71 10.70
C GLU A 78 21.03 -6.53 11.64
N ASP A 79 20.44 -7.45 12.40
CA ASP A 79 21.10 -8.29 13.38
C ASP A 79 21.17 -9.76 12.92
N GLU A 80 22.21 -10.46 13.37
CA GLU A 80 22.41 -11.89 13.08
C GLU A 80 21.61 -12.82 14.02
N GLU A 81 20.77 -12.25 14.91
CA GLU A 81 19.94 -12.98 15.89
C GLU A 81 18.65 -12.21 16.18
N GLU A 82 17.69 -12.88 16.80
CA GLU A 82 16.46 -12.24 17.26
C GLU A 82 16.77 -11.28 18.45
N THR A 83 16.29 -10.04 18.36
CA THR A 83 16.57 -8.97 19.34
C THR A 83 15.36 -8.58 20.18
N GLY A 84 14.17 -9.11 19.83
CA GLY A 84 12.87 -8.68 20.38
C GLY A 84 12.26 -7.49 19.64
N ASN A 85 12.92 -6.98 18.60
CA ASN A 85 12.30 -6.04 17.66
C ASN A 85 11.46 -6.84 16.66
N ILE A 86 10.15 -6.63 16.68
CA ILE A 86 9.18 -7.43 15.91
C ILE A 86 9.52 -7.47 14.41
N GLU A 87 9.89 -6.32 13.82
CA GLU A 87 10.19 -6.22 12.39
C GLU A 87 11.53 -6.88 12.05
N ASN A 88 12.58 -6.58 12.82
CA ASN A 88 13.88 -7.20 12.62
C ASN A 88 13.82 -8.73 12.77
N ASP A 89 13.13 -9.20 13.79
CA ASP A 89 12.98 -10.64 14.07
C ASP A 89 12.20 -11.35 12.96
N ALA A 90 11.20 -10.69 12.36
CA ALA A 90 10.45 -11.22 11.22
C ALA A 90 11.33 -11.31 9.98
N LEU A 91 12.12 -10.29 9.69
CA LEU A 91 13.09 -10.28 8.60
C LEU A 91 14.17 -11.37 8.79
N TYR A 92 14.71 -11.49 10.01
CA TYR A 92 15.67 -12.51 10.36
C TYR A 92 15.12 -13.91 10.12
N LYS A 93 13.89 -14.20 10.59
CA LYS A 93 13.23 -15.51 10.40
C LYS A 93 13.00 -15.81 8.93
N ARG A 94 12.50 -14.86 8.14
CA ARG A 94 12.32 -15.02 6.70
C ARG A 94 13.64 -15.34 6.01
N GLN A 95 14.68 -14.60 6.31
CA GLN A 95 16.01 -14.78 5.74
C GLN A 95 16.61 -16.14 6.12
N ARG A 96 16.49 -16.57 7.38
CA ARG A 96 16.95 -17.89 7.84
C ARG A 96 16.19 -19.03 7.17
N ASP A 97 14.88 -18.89 7.01
CA ASP A 97 14.07 -19.90 6.31
C ASP A 97 14.47 -20.01 4.83
N LEU A 98 14.73 -18.90 4.14
CA LEU A 98 15.27 -18.90 2.77
C LEU A 98 16.60 -19.69 2.71
N GLU A 99 17.55 -19.38 3.59
CA GLU A 99 18.84 -20.08 3.63
C GLU A 99 18.71 -21.58 3.92
N VAL A 100 17.90 -21.93 4.91
CA VAL A 100 17.76 -23.32 5.35
C VAL A 100 16.93 -24.15 4.36
N MET A 101 15.82 -23.60 3.87
CA MET A 101 14.88 -24.36 3.03
C MET A 101 15.36 -24.50 1.58
N LEU A 102 16.00 -23.46 1.04
CA LEU A 102 16.53 -23.47 -0.32
C LEU A 102 18.00 -23.90 -0.38
N GLY A 103 18.70 -23.97 0.75
CA GLY A 103 20.13 -24.29 0.79
C GLY A 103 21.02 -23.20 0.18
N ILE A 104 20.56 -21.96 0.11
CA ILE A 104 21.30 -20.82 -0.43
C ILE A 104 22.08 -20.10 0.67
N LYS A 105 23.01 -19.25 0.26
CA LYS A 105 23.60 -18.24 1.12
C LYS A 105 22.95 -16.88 0.82
N TRP A 106 22.34 -16.27 1.82
CA TRP A 106 21.89 -14.88 1.72
C TRP A 106 23.06 -13.91 1.91
N ASP A 107 23.16 -12.91 1.05
CA ASP A 107 24.12 -11.82 1.15
C ASP A 107 23.37 -10.50 0.94
N SER A 108 23.76 -9.44 1.63
CA SER A 108 23.10 -8.16 1.54
C SER A 108 24.07 -6.99 1.48
N VAL A 109 23.79 -6.06 0.59
CA VAL A 109 24.46 -4.78 0.47
C VAL A 109 23.49 -3.68 0.84
N VAL A 110 23.58 -3.20 2.06
CA VAL A 110 22.77 -2.08 2.53
C VAL A 110 23.52 -0.78 2.23
N ALA A 111 23.03 -0.03 1.24
CA ALA A 111 23.57 1.27 0.93
C ALA A 111 23.03 2.30 1.93
N ALA A 112 23.92 3.03 2.59
CA ALA A 112 23.53 4.10 3.48
C ALA A 112 22.76 5.19 2.71
N TYR A 113 21.65 5.65 3.27
CA TYR A 113 20.98 6.84 2.79
C TYR A 113 21.85 8.05 3.14
N GLU A 114 22.57 8.58 2.18
CA GLU A 114 23.30 9.83 2.35
C GLU A 114 22.34 11.01 2.22
N GLU A 115 22.22 11.78 3.28
CA GLU A 115 21.40 12.99 3.31
C GLU A 115 21.90 13.96 2.23
N GLY A 116 21.04 14.24 1.24
CA GLY A 116 21.36 15.08 0.08
C GLY A 116 21.76 14.31 -1.20
N ALA A 117 22.11 13.03 -1.14
CA ALA A 117 22.33 12.20 -2.33
C ALA A 117 21.05 11.47 -2.81
N GLY A 118 19.94 11.64 -2.13
CA GLY A 118 18.60 11.21 -2.57
C GLY A 118 18.44 9.72 -2.81
N GLY A 119 19.18 8.86 -2.08
CA GLY A 119 19.09 7.40 -2.26
C GLY A 119 19.66 6.87 -3.59
N HIS A 120 20.39 7.70 -4.33
CA HIS A 120 20.98 7.31 -5.63
C HIS A 120 22.11 6.28 -5.53
N ALA A 121 22.69 6.03 -4.34
CA ALA A 121 23.79 5.10 -4.17
C ALA A 121 23.44 3.67 -4.66
N VAL A 122 22.24 3.15 -4.33
CA VAL A 122 21.78 1.86 -4.84
C VAL A 122 21.69 1.86 -6.36
N THR A 123 21.10 2.91 -6.93
CA THR A 123 20.98 3.08 -8.38
C THR A 123 22.34 3.08 -9.07
N ASP A 124 23.32 3.83 -8.54
CA ASP A 124 24.65 3.93 -9.12
C ASP A 124 25.44 2.62 -9.03
N PHE A 125 25.32 1.88 -7.93
CA PHE A 125 25.93 0.55 -7.78
C PHE A 125 25.35 -0.44 -8.79
N VAL A 126 24.02 -0.53 -8.89
CA VAL A 126 23.36 -1.44 -9.83
C VAL A 126 23.69 -1.07 -11.29
N LYS A 127 23.61 0.21 -11.68
CA LYS A 127 24.01 0.69 -13.01
C LYS A 127 25.45 0.30 -13.34
N THR A 128 26.37 0.54 -12.41
CA THR A 128 27.78 0.20 -12.60
C THR A 128 27.96 -1.29 -12.80
N ALA A 129 27.27 -2.12 -12.01
CA ALA A 129 27.31 -3.57 -12.13
C ALA A 129 26.75 -4.06 -13.49
N VAL A 130 25.61 -3.50 -13.93
CA VAL A 130 25.02 -3.82 -15.22
C VAL A 130 25.94 -3.44 -16.38
N MET A 131 26.49 -2.21 -16.35
CA MET A 131 27.43 -1.73 -17.40
C MET A 131 28.71 -2.53 -17.46
N ALA A 132 29.22 -2.99 -16.30
CA ALA A 132 30.41 -3.83 -16.22
C ALA A 132 30.11 -5.32 -16.53
N ASN A 133 28.83 -5.70 -16.69
CA ASN A 133 28.39 -7.09 -16.74
C ASN A 133 28.95 -7.93 -15.58
N SER A 134 29.13 -7.30 -14.42
CA SER A 134 29.49 -8.00 -13.19
C SER A 134 28.24 -8.68 -12.60
N LYS A 135 28.39 -9.83 -12.05
CA LYS A 135 27.26 -10.62 -11.50
C LYS A 135 27.15 -10.42 -9.99
N ASP A 136 26.92 -9.16 -9.58
CA ASP A 136 27.05 -8.76 -8.17
C ASP A 136 25.74 -8.81 -7.38
N TYR A 137 24.61 -8.49 -8.03
CA TYR A 137 23.33 -8.32 -7.35
C TYR A 137 22.23 -9.12 -8.03
N ASP A 138 21.36 -9.74 -7.22
CA ASP A 138 20.28 -10.61 -7.70
C ASP A 138 18.89 -9.96 -7.50
N LEU A 139 18.72 -9.12 -6.46
CA LEU A 139 17.49 -8.39 -6.21
C LEU A 139 17.83 -6.96 -5.74
N VAL A 140 17.17 -5.97 -6.32
CA VAL A 140 17.24 -4.58 -5.87
C VAL A 140 15.95 -4.19 -5.17
N TYR A 141 16.08 -3.41 -4.09
CA TYR A 141 14.97 -2.86 -3.34
C TYR A 141 15.19 -1.38 -3.09
N GLY A 142 14.17 -0.59 -3.31
CA GLY A 142 14.26 0.84 -3.03
C GLY A 142 12.97 1.58 -3.30
N THR A 143 12.99 2.87 -3.01
CA THR A 143 11.87 3.75 -3.33
C THR A 143 11.67 3.80 -4.83
N LEU A 144 10.42 3.87 -5.22
CA LEU A 144 10.04 3.89 -6.63
C LEU A 144 10.77 5.01 -7.39
N VAL A 145 10.66 6.22 -6.90
CA VAL A 145 11.13 7.44 -7.54
C VAL A 145 12.66 7.54 -7.64
N VAL A 146 13.37 7.09 -6.62
CA VAL A 146 14.83 7.34 -6.51
C VAL A 146 15.66 6.14 -6.92
N THR A 147 15.08 4.93 -6.88
CA THR A 147 15.83 3.70 -7.12
C THR A 147 15.32 2.95 -8.34
N THR A 148 14.09 2.43 -8.28
CA THR A 148 13.63 1.48 -9.29
C THR A 148 13.26 2.12 -10.62
N GLN A 149 12.61 3.27 -10.63
CA GLN A 149 12.33 4.01 -11.87
C GLN A 149 13.60 4.44 -12.63
N PRO A 150 14.62 5.05 -11.99
CA PRO A 150 15.87 5.35 -12.69
C PRO A 150 16.55 4.12 -13.30
N LEU A 151 16.53 2.97 -12.59
CA LEU A 151 17.08 1.72 -13.14
C LEU A 151 16.30 1.21 -14.33
N PHE A 152 14.97 1.30 -14.29
CA PHE A 152 14.12 0.97 -15.44
C PHE A 152 14.42 1.86 -16.64
N ASN A 153 14.47 3.17 -16.44
CA ASN A 153 14.72 4.15 -17.51
C ASN A 153 16.07 3.97 -18.22
N GLU A 154 17.04 3.39 -17.53
CA GLU A 154 18.36 3.09 -18.10
C GLU A 154 18.52 1.63 -18.56
N ASP A 155 17.39 0.91 -18.72
CA ASP A 155 17.37 -0.47 -19.20
C ASP A 155 18.21 -1.43 -18.35
N CYS A 156 18.20 -1.23 -17.03
CA CYS A 156 18.98 -2.01 -16.08
C CYS A 156 18.21 -3.19 -15.45
N LEU A 157 16.90 -3.32 -15.72
CA LEU A 157 16.03 -4.30 -15.09
C LEU A 157 15.59 -5.40 -16.05
N GLU A 158 15.40 -6.61 -15.51
CA GLU A 158 14.81 -7.74 -16.23
C GLU A 158 13.29 -7.64 -16.28
N ASP A 159 12.71 -8.15 -17.35
CA ASP A 159 11.28 -8.39 -17.49
C ASP A 159 10.91 -9.69 -16.76
N ILE A 160 10.27 -9.56 -15.62
CA ILE A 160 9.90 -10.70 -14.76
C ILE A 160 8.63 -11.43 -15.22
N SER A 161 7.89 -10.91 -16.20
CA SER A 161 6.75 -11.62 -16.80
C SER A 161 7.17 -12.93 -17.50
N ALA A 162 8.46 -13.06 -17.82
CA ALA A 162 9.05 -14.26 -18.41
C ALA A 162 9.53 -15.30 -17.36
N PHE A 163 9.42 -15.00 -16.08
CA PHE A 163 9.76 -15.91 -15.00
C PHE A 163 8.83 -17.12 -15.03
N SER A 164 9.36 -18.28 -14.73
CA SER A 164 8.63 -19.55 -14.86
C SER A 164 8.18 -20.13 -13.54
N VAL A 165 8.73 -19.62 -12.44
CA VAL A 165 8.49 -20.07 -11.07
C VAL A 165 7.63 -19.05 -10.32
N THR A 166 7.94 -17.76 -10.43
CA THR A 166 7.12 -16.68 -9.86
C THR A 166 5.71 -16.77 -10.43
N ASN A 167 4.75 -17.05 -9.56
CA ASN A 167 3.34 -17.20 -9.90
C ASN A 167 2.51 -16.10 -9.25
N LEU A 168 2.23 -15.04 -10.00
CA LEU A 168 1.50 -13.87 -9.49
C LEU A 168 0.01 -14.15 -9.16
N ASP A 169 -0.51 -15.35 -9.49
CA ASP A 169 -1.85 -15.81 -9.09
C ASP A 169 -1.90 -16.35 -7.65
N GLU A 170 -0.74 -16.54 -6.99
CA GLU A 170 -0.68 -17.04 -5.62
C GLU A 170 -1.05 -15.97 -4.60
N GLU A 171 -1.59 -16.37 -3.45
CA GLU A 171 -2.14 -15.46 -2.43
C GLU A 171 -1.11 -14.54 -1.76
N TRP A 172 0.19 -14.84 -1.85
CA TRP A 172 1.26 -13.95 -1.36
C TRP A 172 1.62 -12.84 -2.34
N TRP A 173 0.94 -12.75 -3.48
CA TRP A 173 1.04 -11.61 -4.39
C TRP A 173 -0.26 -10.79 -4.36
N PRO A 174 -0.19 -9.45 -4.48
CA PRO A 174 -1.39 -8.64 -4.60
C PRO A 174 -2.22 -9.05 -5.81
N ALA A 175 -3.51 -9.28 -5.63
CA ALA A 175 -4.41 -9.68 -6.71
C ALA A 175 -4.47 -8.65 -7.86
N THR A 176 -4.05 -7.41 -7.60
CA THR A 176 -4.05 -6.30 -8.57
C THR A 176 -2.72 -6.14 -9.31
N ILE A 177 -1.69 -6.97 -9.02
CA ILE A 177 -0.34 -6.74 -9.52
C ILE A 177 -0.26 -6.79 -11.06
N ASP A 178 -0.93 -7.74 -11.69
CA ASP A 178 -0.97 -7.85 -13.15
C ASP A 178 -1.64 -6.65 -13.82
N GLU A 179 -2.71 -6.14 -13.22
CA GLU A 179 -3.48 -5.03 -13.75
C GLU A 179 -2.79 -3.68 -13.56
N THR A 180 -2.03 -3.54 -12.46
CA THR A 180 -1.46 -2.25 -12.05
C THR A 180 0.03 -2.10 -12.38
N HIS A 181 0.75 -3.19 -12.66
CA HIS A 181 2.21 -3.17 -12.90
C HIS A 181 2.61 -3.60 -14.32
N SER A 182 1.67 -4.15 -15.10
CA SER A 182 1.96 -4.67 -16.44
C SER A 182 1.80 -3.61 -17.52
N ILE A 183 2.76 -3.51 -18.42
CA ILE A 183 2.68 -2.72 -19.66
C ILE A 183 2.91 -3.63 -20.84
N GLY A 184 1.87 -3.85 -21.67
CA GLY A 184 1.96 -4.74 -22.81
C GLY A 184 2.37 -6.17 -22.42
N GLY A 185 1.95 -6.64 -21.25
CA GLY A 185 2.27 -7.95 -20.71
C GLY A 185 3.66 -8.06 -20.08
N LYS A 186 4.41 -6.98 -19.93
CA LYS A 186 5.73 -6.95 -19.28
C LYS A 186 5.66 -6.33 -17.89
N ILE A 187 6.38 -6.92 -16.92
CA ILE A 187 6.44 -6.49 -15.53
C ILE A 187 7.90 -6.34 -15.12
N TYR A 188 8.25 -5.19 -14.53
CA TYR A 188 9.62 -4.90 -14.07
C TYR A 188 9.72 -4.66 -12.57
N PHE A 189 8.60 -4.46 -11.89
CA PHE A 189 8.53 -4.13 -10.47
C PHE A 189 7.60 -5.07 -9.74
N LEU A 190 8.05 -5.52 -8.57
CA LEU A 190 7.29 -6.37 -7.65
C LEU A 190 7.01 -5.62 -6.36
N THR A 191 5.80 -5.75 -5.86
CA THR A 191 5.35 -5.28 -4.55
C THR A 191 4.47 -6.34 -3.89
N GLY A 192 3.92 -6.00 -2.74
CA GLY A 192 3.12 -6.92 -1.94
C GLY A 192 3.87 -7.38 -0.69
N PRO A 193 3.49 -8.50 -0.09
CA PRO A 193 4.13 -9.04 1.12
C PRO A 193 5.65 -9.20 1.04
N ILE A 194 6.20 -9.33 -0.16
CA ILE A 194 7.65 -9.41 -0.39
C ILE A 194 8.37 -8.15 0.10
N VAL A 195 7.75 -6.98 0.04
CA VAL A 195 8.28 -5.69 0.53
C VAL A 195 7.63 -5.27 1.83
N THR A 196 8.46 -4.97 2.84
CA THR A 196 7.96 -4.63 4.19
C THR A 196 7.08 -3.37 4.21
N THR A 197 7.39 -2.39 3.38
CA THR A 197 6.61 -1.15 3.30
C THR A 197 5.19 -1.34 2.77
N TYR A 198 4.88 -2.49 2.18
CA TYR A 198 3.52 -2.82 1.75
C TYR A 198 2.49 -2.68 2.88
N TYR A 199 2.89 -2.96 4.11
CA TYR A 199 2.03 -2.86 5.28
C TYR A 199 2.05 -1.48 5.95
N THR A 200 2.93 -0.58 5.54
CA THR A 200 3.11 0.74 6.19
C THR A 200 2.72 1.92 5.29
N ASP A 201 2.62 1.73 3.99
CA ASP A 201 2.34 2.77 2.99
C ASP A 201 0.86 2.86 2.56
N GLY A 202 -0.01 1.98 3.09
CA GLY A 202 -1.44 1.98 2.77
C GLY A 202 -2.15 3.22 3.27
N SER A 203 -2.86 3.92 2.37
CA SER A 203 -3.71 5.05 2.76
C SER A 203 -4.91 4.59 3.58
N CYS A 204 -5.15 5.23 4.70
CA CYS A 204 -6.26 4.93 5.59
C CYS A 204 -6.82 6.21 6.23
N ILE A 205 -7.97 6.10 6.88
CA ILE A 205 -8.53 7.16 7.72
C ILE A 205 -8.53 6.67 9.17
N LEU A 206 -7.92 7.45 10.04
CA LEU A 206 -8.00 7.22 11.48
C LEU A 206 -9.20 7.96 12.07
N PHE A 207 -9.97 7.23 12.87
CA PHE A 207 -11.19 7.72 13.50
C PHE A 207 -10.96 7.89 15.01
N ASN A 208 -11.03 9.12 15.52
CA ASN A 208 -10.76 9.43 16.92
C ASN A 208 -11.95 9.08 17.80
N LYS A 209 -11.79 8.07 18.67
CA LYS A 209 -12.87 7.58 19.51
C LYS A 209 -13.28 8.57 20.62
N ALA A 210 -12.31 9.34 21.15
CA ALA A 210 -12.62 10.34 22.19
C ALA A 210 -13.43 11.51 21.60
N VAL A 211 -13.11 11.97 20.39
CA VAL A 211 -13.90 12.99 19.69
C VAL A 211 -15.29 12.44 19.37
N ALA A 212 -15.38 11.20 18.90
CA ALA A 212 -16.65 10.56 18.61
C ALA A 212 -17.56 10.46 19.84
N GLU A 213 -17.01 10.07 20.99
CA GLU A 213 -17.75 10.01 22.27
C GLU A 213 -18.27 11.39 22.68
N ASN A 214 -17.49 12.46 22.50
CA ASN A 214 -17.89 13.82 22.83
C ASN A 214 -19.10 14.31 22.02
N TYR A 215 -19.32 13.74 20.82
CA TYR A 215 -20.39 14.18 19.90
C TYR A 215 -21.43 13.07 19.63
N ASP A 216 -21.46 12.01 20.44
CA ASP A 216 -22.37 10.87 20.30
C ASP A 216 -22.33 10.22 18.89
N ILE A 217 -21.13 10.08 18.33
CA ILE A 217 -20.89 9.48 16.99
C ILE A 217 -20.57 7.99 17.17
N GLU A 218 -21.32 7.14 16.49
CA GLU A 218 -21.03 5.70 16.41
C GLU A 218 -19.81 5.42 15.50
N ALA A 219 -19.03 4.38 15.84
CA ALA A 219 -17.87 3.99 15.05
C ALA A 219 -18.29 3.55 13.63
N PRO A 220 -17.63 4.06 12.58
CA PRO A 220 -18.04 3.83 11.18
C PRO A 220 -17.75 2.42 10.65
N ASN A 221 -17.14 1.52 11.42
CA ASN A 221 -16.75 0.18 10.98
C ASN A 221 -17.92 -0.61 10.38
N SER A 222 -19.13 -0.51 10.96
CA SER A 222 -20.33 -1.16 10.45
C SER A 222 -20.68 -0.72 9.03
N TYR A 223 -20.47 0.55 8.68
CA TYR A 223 -20.71 1.05 7.32
C TYR A 223 -19.72 0.48 6.30
N VAL A 224 -18.48 0.18 6.74
CA VAL A 224 -17.49 -0.50 5.90
C VAL A 224 -17.93 -1.94 5.64
N GLU A 225 -18.31 -2.67 6.69
CA GLU A 225 -18.77 -4.06 6.61
C GLU A 225 -20.03 -4.20 5.73
N ASP A 226 -20.98 -3.26 5.85
CA ASP A 226 -22.19 -3.22 5.04
C ASP A 226 -21.97 -2.68 3.61
N GLY A 227 -20.76 -2.23 3.30
CA GLY A 227 -20.42 -1.64 2.01
C GLY A 227 -21.04 -0.25 1.76
N THR A 228 -21.52 0.43 2.80
CA THR A 228 -22.17 1.75 2.72
C THR A 228 -21.24 2.92 3.10
N TRP A 229 -20.01 2.63 3.56
CA TRP A 229 -19.01 3.65 3.84
C TRP A 229 -18.62 4.37 2.55
N SER A 230 -19.20 5.53 2.34
CA SER A 230 -19.01 6.39 1.17
C SER A 230 -18.61 7.80 1.60
N PHE A 231 -18.14 8.60 0.65
CA PHE A 231 -17.76 9.97 0.90
C PHE A 231 -18.93 10.79 1.49
N ASP A 232 -20.16 10.57 0.96
CA ASP A 232 -21.35 11.22 1.53
C ASP A 232 -21.65 10.74 2.95
N LYS A 233 -21.42 9.45 3.24
CA LYS A 233 -21.59 8.92 4.60
C LYS A 233 -20.55 9.48 5.56
N MET A 234 -19.30 9.65 5.12
CA MET A 234 -18.26 10.29 5.93
C MET A 234 -18.64 11.73 6.28
N ILE A 235 -19.17 12.49 5.31
CA ILE A 235 -19.67 13.86 5.53
C ILE A 235 -20.83 13.87 6.53
N GLU A 236 -21.78 12.95 6.37
CA GLU A 236 -22.94 12.82 7.27
C GLU A 236 -22.46 12.58 8.71
N VAL A 237 -21.59 11.60 8.92
CA VAL A 237 -21.01 11.28 10.24
C VAL A 237 -20.26 12.48 10.81
N ALA A 238 -19.39 13.11 10.02
CA ALA A 238 -18.60 14.26 10.45
C ALA A 238 -19.46 15.49 10.79
N SER A 239 -20.66 15.58 10.24
CA SER A 239 -21.55 16.75 10.44
C SER A 239 -21.98 16.96 11.90
N ALA A 240 -21.89 15.91 12.74
CA ALA A 240 -22.15 16.01 14.18
C ALA A 240 -21.11 16.89 14.90
N VAL A 241 -19.87 17.00 14.37
CA VAL A 241 -18.87 17.92 14.88
C VAL A 241 -19.18 19.34 14.36
N PRO A 242 -19.35 20.35 15.23
CA PRO A 242 -19.59 21.72 14.81
C PRO A 242 -18.44 22.29 13.98
N LEU A 243 -18.73 23.31 13.15
CA LEU A 243 -17.68 24.04 12.43
C LEU A 243 -16.79 24.81 13.40
N ASN A 244 -15.49 24.71 13.22
CA ASN A 244 -14.49 25.40 14.04
C ASN A 244 -14.25 26.83 13.57
N SER A 245 -15.27 27.68 13.69
CA SER A 245 -15.22 29.07 13.21
C SER A 245 -14.24 29.96 13.98
N THR A 246 -13.79 29.54 15.17
CA THR A 246 -12.92 30.34 16.06
C THR A 246 -11.48 29.84 16.08
N GLY A 247 -11.18 28.69 15.45
CA GLY A 247 -9.88 28.04 15.50
C GLY A 247 -9.58 27.33 16.83
N SER A 248 -10.52 27.33 17.79
CA SER A 248 -10.33 26.73 19.13
C SER A 248 -11.16 25.45 19.36
N GLY A 249 -12.03 25.10 18.44
CA GLY A 249 -12.83 23.88 18.46
C GLY A 249 -12.11 22.70 17.81
N ASP A 250 -12.82 21.57 17.72
CA ASP A 250 -12.33 20.39 17.04
C ASP A 250 -12.61 20.50 15.53
N TYR A 251 -11.83 19.77 14.74
CA TYR A 251 -11.99 19.68 13.29
C TYR A 251 -12.70 18.39 12.90
N ARG A 252 -13.44 18.42 11.81
CA ARG A 252 -14.03 17.22 11.20
C ARG A 252 -12.96 16.36 10.57
N TYR A 253 -11.98 17.00 9.92
CA TYR A 253 -10.95 16.35 9.10
C TYR A 253 -9.58 16.94 9.38
N GLY A 254 -8.52 16.13 9.18
CA GLY A 254 -7.14 16.57 9.25
C GLY A 254 -6.29 15.93 8.18
N ASP A 255 -5.36 16.71 7.63
CA ASP A 255 -4.32 16.31 6.66
C ASP A 255 -4.84 15.51 5.47
N PRO A 256 -5.80 16.04 4.71
CA PRO A 256 -6.40 15.31 3.60
C PRO A 256 -5.42 15.07 2.45
N HIS A 257 -5.56 13.90 1.79
CA HIS A 257 -4.79 13.52 0.62
C HIS A 257 -5.72 13.29 -0.56
N GLY A 258 -5.77 14.26 -1.48
CA GLY A 258 -6.67 14.25 -2.62
C GLY A 258 -6.43 13.09 -3.56
N LEU A 259 -5.17 12.75 -3.83
CA LEU A 259 -4.80 11.68 -4.73
C LEU A 259 -5.29 10.31 -4.22
N ALA A 260 -5.14 10.05 -2.92
CA ALA A 260 -5.65 8.82 -2.31
C ALA A 260 -7.18 8.68 -2.49
N LEU A 261 -7.92 9.79 -2.52
CA LEU A 261 -9.36 9.76 -2.79
C LEU A 261 -9.68 9.39 -4.24
N ILE A 262 -8.89 9.84 -5.24
CA ILE A 262 -9.06 9.44 -6.64
C ILE A 262 -8.99 7.91 -6.74
N PHE A 263 -7.93 7.33 -6.19
CA PHE A 263 -7.73 5.88 -6.22
C PHE A 263 -8.77 5.12 -5.41
N ALA A 264 -9.16 5.62 -4.24
CA ALA A 264 -10.22 5.02 -3.43
C ALA A 264 -11.57 4.89 -4.17
N ASN A 265 -11.77 5.72 -5.20
CA ASN A 265 -12.94 5.65 -6.08
C ASN A 265 -12.74 4.73 -7.29
N GLY A 266 -11.71 3.89 -7.29
CA GLY A 266 -11.38 2.98 -8.38
C GLY A 266 -11.03 3.72 -9.67
N MET A 267 -10.58 4.97 -9.55
CA MET A 267 -10.17 5.80 -10.68
C MET A 267 -8.65 5.78 -10.78
N THR A 268 -8.15 5.46 -11.95
CA THR A 268 -6.75 5.64 -12.32
C THR A 268 -6.64 6.76 -13.34
N ILE A 269 -5.52 7.46 -13.33
CA ILE A 269 -5.23 8.54 -14.29
C ILE A 269 -4.94 7.95 -15.66
N THR A 270 -4.27 6.79 -15.67
CA THR A 270 -4.02 5.99 -16.87
C THR A 270 -5.11 4.95 -17.10
N LYS A 271 -5.39 4.71 -18.38
CA LYS A 271 -6.26 3.62 -18.86
C LYS A 271 -5.44 2.70 -19.77
N PHE A 272 -5.94 1.51 -20.00
CA PHE A 272 -5.34 0.54 -20.90
C PHE A 272 -6.23 0.25 -22.09
N ASP A 273 -5.62 0.04 -23.24
CA ASP A 273 -6.31 -0.50 -24.41
C ASP A 273 -6.45 -2.02 -24.32
N ASP A 274 -7.07 -2.62 -25.36
CA ASP A 274 -7.29 -4.08 -25.42
C ASP A 274 -5.97 -4.90 -25.49
N GLN A 275 -4.84 -4.24 -25.71
CA GLN A 275 -3.50 -4.86 -25.76
C GLN A 275 -2.69 -4.61 -24.48
N GLY A 276 -3.28 -4.01 -23.47
CA GLY A 276 -2.62 -3.65 -22.22
C GLY A 276 -1.65 -2.47 -22.36
N ILE A 277 -1.83 -1.63 -23.37
CA ILE A 277 -1.00 -0.44 -23.61
C ILE A 277 -1.62 0.76 -22.89
N PRO A 278 -0.87 1.42 -21.99
CA PRO A 278 -1.39 2.54 -21.22
C PRO A 278 -1.57 3.81 -22.08
N TYR A 279 -2.62 4.55 -21.76
CA TYR A 279 -2.89 5.87 -22.32
C TYR A 279 -3.61 6.77 -21.33
N LEU A 280 -3.54 8.10 -21.52
CA LEU A 280 -4.32 9.05 -20.74
C LEU A 280 -5.68 9.30 -21.38
N GLU A 281 -6.72 9.21 -20.57
CA GLU A 281 -8.08 9.55 -21.01
C GLU A 281 -8.19 11.06 -21.26
N THR A 282 -8.55 11.45 -22.47
CA THR A 282 -8.73 12.86 -22.85
C THR A 282 -10.05 13.06 -23.60
N PRO A 283 -10.83 14.09 -23.25
CA PRO A 283 -10.61 15.10 -22.21
C PRO A 283 -10.69 14.52 -20.79
N LEU A 284 -10.35 15.35 -19.78
CA LEU A 284 -10.49 14.98 -18.36
C LEU A 284 -11.89 14.40 -18.08
N PRO A 285 -11.98 13.20 -17.48
CA PRO A 285 -13.27 12.58 -17.19
C PRO A 285 -14.15 13.46 -16.27
N THR A 286 -15.42 13.62 -16.63
CA THR A 286 -16.38 14.42 -15.83
C THR A 286 -16.47 13.90 -14.39
N LYS A 287 -16.48 12.57 -14.20
CA LYS A 287 -16.50 11.97 -12.86
C LYS A 287 -15.31 12.43 -12.00
N LEU A 288 -14.13 12.60 -12.58
CA LEU A 288 -12.96 13.09 -11.85
C LEU A 288 -13.12 14.57 -11.49
N VAL A 289 -13.69 15.39 -12.38
CA VAL A 289 -13.99 16.80 -12.07
C VAL A 289 -14.98 16.91 -10.91
N ASP A 290 -16.08 16.15 -10.98
CA ASP A 290 -17.12 16.15 -9.94
C ASP A 290 -16.54 15.71 -8.58
N LEU A 291 -15.63 14.73 -8.56
CA LEU A 291 -14.96 14.27 -7.37
C LEU A 291 -14.02 15.35 -6.80
N CYS A 292 -13.23 15.99 -7.67
CA CYS A 292 -12.34 17.07 -7.27
C CYS A 292 -13.14 18.26 -6.67
N ASP A 293 -14.23 18.67 -7.30
CA ASP A 293 -15.09 19.76 -6.81
C ASP A 293 -15.69 19.41 -5.44
N LYS A 294 -16.19 18.19 -5.28
CA LYS A 294 -16.77 17.71 -4.02
C LYS A 294 -15.75 17.66 -2.89
N PHE A 295 -14.54 17.19 -3.18
CA PHE A 295 -13.47 17.11 -2.20
C PHE A 295 -12.93 18.49 -1.82
N SER A 296 -12.67 19.35 -2.80
CA SER A 296 -12.19 20.72 -2.60
C SER A 296 -13.17 21.56 -1.75
N ALA A 297 -14.47 21.37 -1.92
CA ALA A 297 -15.47 22.06 -1.11
C ALA A 297 -15.38 21.75 0.39
N ILE A 298 -14.85 20.57 0.75
CA ILE A 298 -14.66 20.17 2.14
C ILE A 298 -13.26 20.55 2.61
N MET A 299 -12.24 20.14 1.87
CA MET A 299 -10.84 20.27 2.27
C MET A 299 -10.34 21.71 2.20
N GLY A 300 -10.92 22.51 1.31
CA GLY A 300 -10.65 23.97 1.22
C GLY A 300 -11.24 24.81 2.36
N ASP A 301 -12.15 24.27 3.16
CA ASP A 301 -12.83 24.99 4.23
C ASP A 301 -12.11 24.84 5.58
N ASP A 302 -11.33 25.86 5.95
CA ASP A 302 -10.55 25.91 7.20
C ASP A 302 -11.43 25.84 8.47
N SER A 303 -12.75 25.98 8.38
CA SER A 303 -13.64 25.81 9.52
C SER A 303 -13.97 24.36 9.85
N GLN A 304 -13.68 23.43 8.96
CA GLN A 304 -13.92 22.00 9.17
C GLN A 304 -12.67 21.14 8.97
N THR A 305 -11.65 21.65 8.26
CA THR A 305 -10.45 20.86 7.91
C THR A 305 -9.17 21.51 8.43
N ALA A 306 -8.42 20.77 9.22
CA ALA A 306 -7.08 21.14 9.62
C ALA A 306 -6.08 20.77 8.51
N ILE A 307 -5.67 21.76 7.72
CA ILE A 307 -4.74 21.59 6.59
C ILE A 307 -3.75 22.76 6.51
N ILE A 308 -2.52 22.48 6.13
CA ILE A 308 -1.53 23.47 5.71
C ILE A 308 -1.60 23.61 4.19
N LYS A 309 -2.01 24.77 3.71
CA LYS A 309 -2.18 25.05 2.27
C LYS A 309 -0.88 25.49 1.59
N ASP A 310 0.04 26.06 2.34
CA ASP A 310 1.33 26.50 1.80
C ASP A 310 2.45 26.30 2.83
N TYR A 311 3.15 25.19 2.76
CA TYR A 311 4.28 24.86 3.64
C TYR A 311 5.48 25.81 3.53
N LYS A 312 5.49 26.73 2.56
CA LYS A 312 6.52 27.78 2.48
C LYS A 312 6.23 28.94 3.42
N THR A 313 4.98 29.17 3.74
CA THR A 313 4.53 30.31 4.53
C THR A 313 3.82 29.92 5.82
N GLU A 314 3.34 28.69 5.94
CA GLU A 314 2.63 28.15 7.09
C GLU A 314 3.37 26.93 7.67
N SER A 315 3.17 26.68 8.95
CA SER A 315 3.53 25.43 9.62
C SER A 315 2.42 24.98 10.56
N ILE A 316 2.36 23.69 10.85
CA ILE A 316 1.38 23.11 11.78
C ILE A 316 1.49 23.81 13.14
N GLU A 317 2.72 24.05 13.61
CA GLU A 317 2.98 24.69 14.88
C GLU A 317 2.45 26.13 14.94
N ASN A 318 2.69 26.91 13.89
CA ASN A 318 2.23 28.32 13.83
C ASN A 318 0.71 28.42 13.65
N LYS A 319 0.09 27.53 12.88
CA LYS A 319 -1.35 27.60 12.57
C LYS A 319 -2.20 26.96 13.64
N PHE A 320 -1.79 25.82 14.17
CA PHE A 320 -2.59 25.00 15.08
C PHE A 320 -2.01 24.86 16.49
N GLY A 321 -0.74 25.24 16.72
CA GLY A 321 -0.06 25.12 18.00
C GLY A 321 0.46 23.72 18.30
N TYR A 322 0.51 22.82 17.31
CA TYR A 322 0.99 21.44 17.43
C TYR A 322 2.24 21.24 16.58
N LYS A 323 3.12 20.36 17.02
CA LYS A 323 4.36 20.03 16.28
C LYS A 323 4.08 19.34 14.95
N ASN A 324 3.08 18.48 14.91
CA ASN A 324 2.63 17.71 13.76
C ASN A 324 1.15 17.33 13.91
N TYR A 325 0.55 16.78 12.87
CA TYR A 325 -0.84 16.32 12.89
C TYR A 325 -1.07 15.13 13.82
N ASP A 326 -0.07 14.26 14.03
CA ASP A 326 -0.16 13.13 14.96
C ASP A 326 -0.39 13.61 16.39
N ASP A 327 0.34 14.64 16.83
CA ASP A 327 0.15 15.25 18.16
C ASP A 327 -1.22 15.89 18.29
N MET A 328 -1.68 16.56 17.22
CA MET A 328 -3.00 17.19 17.17
C MET A 328 -4.14 16.17 17.22
N PHE A 329 -3.99 15.04 16.50
CA PHE A 329 -4.95 13.93 16.54
C PHE A 329 -4.97 13.24 17.91
N ALA A 330 -3.79 12.99 18.48
CA ALA A 330 -3.67 12.37 19.79
C ALA A 330 -4.33 13.24 20.90
N ASP A 331 -4.30 14.57 20.76
CA ASP A 331 -4.95 15.52 21.67
C ASP A 331 -6.46 15.71 21.39
N GLY A 332 -7.05 14.88 20.50
CA GLY A 332 -8.48 14.87 20.21
C GLY A 332 -8.99 16.10 19.46
N LYS A 333 -8.19 16.69 18.56
CA LYS A 333 -8.54 17.90 17.82
C LYS A 333 -9.15 17.65 16.45
N MET A 334 -9.25 16.40 16.00
CA MET A 334 -9.90 16.06 14.75
C MET A 334 -10.60 14.70 14.86
N LEU A 335 -11.76 14.59 14.20
CA LEU A 335 -12.55 13.35 14.18
C LEU A 335 -11.93 12.33 13.22
N PHE A 336 -11.68 12.73 11.98
CA PHE A 336 -11.06 11.93 10.95
C PHE A 336 -9.69 12.48 10.58
N TYR A 337 -8.67 11.63 10.61
CA TYR A 337 -7.32 11.94 10.18
C TYR A 337 -6.99 11.09 8.96
N PHE A 338 -6.77 11.74 7.83
CA PHE A 338 -6.30 11.10 6.61
C PHE A 338 -4.82 10.76 6.78
N ALA A 339 -4.50 9.49 6.77
CA ALA A 339 -3.22 9.01 7.24
C ALA A 339 -2.74 7.80 6.43
N ARG A 340 -1.57 7.30 6.79
CA ARG A 340 -1.05 6.02 6.34
C ARG A 340 -1.07 5.00 7.47
N THR A 341 -0.97 3.74 7.14
CA THR A 341 -0.87 2.68 8.15
C THR A 341 0.36 2.82 9.04
N SER A 342 1.46 3.43 8.54
CA SER A 342 2.63 3.81 9.38
C SER A 342 2.27 4.81 10.48
N THR A 343 1.41 5.78 10.19
CA THR A 343 0.91 6.74 11.19
C THR A 343 0.12 6.03 12.29
N ALA A 344 -0.72 5.04 11.91
CA ALA A 344 -1.42 4.22 12.90
C ALA A 344 -0.44 3.50 13.82
N ALA A 345 0.65 2.92 13.30
CA ALA A 345 1.68 2.28 14.12
C ALA A 345 2.35 3.26 15.10
N THR A 346 2.68 4.46 14.65
CA THR A 346 3.26 5.52 15.49
C THR A 346 2.30 5.97 16.60
N LEU A 347 1.03 6.15 16.27
CA LEU A 347 0.01 6.58 17.22
C LEU A 347 -0.33 5.50 18.27
N ARG A 348 -0.04 4.20 18.00
CA ARG A 348 -0.17 3.14 19.01
C ARG A 348 0.78 3.35 20.20
N GLU A 349 1.83 4.13 20.05
CA GLU A 349 2.75 4.48 21.12
C GLU A 349 2.29 5.70 21.93
N LYS A 350 1.23 6.38 21.48
CA LYS A 350 0.60 7.52 22.17
C LYS A 350 -0.64 7.09 22.94
N ASP A 351 -1.04 7.90 23.91
CA ASP A 351 -2.26 7.68 24.68
C ASP A 351 -3.49 8.21 23.94
N VAL A 352 -3.84 7.55 22.82
CA VAL A 352 -5.01 7.88 22.00
C VAL A 352 -5.74 6.62 21.55
N GLU A 353 -7.07 6.65 21.67
CA GLU A 353 -7.94 5.60 21.17
C GLU A 353 -8.51 5.95 19.80
N PHE A 354 -8.24 5.10 18.80
CA PHE A 354 -8.73 5.32 17.44
C PHE A 354 -9.12 4.01 16.76
N GLY A 355 -9.97 4.12 15.75
CA GLY A 355 -10.23 3.07 14.77
C GLY A 355 -9.47 3.34 13.47
N ILE A 356 -9.27 2.30 12.67
CA ILE A 356 -8.70 2.38 11.33
C ILE A 356 -9.84 2.10 10.35
N LEU A 357 -9.95 2.87 9.27
CA LEU A 357 -10.96 2.76 8.23
C LEU A 357 -10.28 2.83 6.86
N PRO A 358 -10.77 2.10 5.85
CA PRO A 358 -10.38 2.38 4.47
C PRO A 358 -10.91 3.75 4.04
N TYR A 359 -10.32 4.32 3.00
CA TYR A 359 -10.91 5.50 2.34
C TYR A 359 -12.33 5.18 1.88
N PRO A 360 -13.26 6.16 1.95
CA PRO A 360 -14.64 5.94 1.55
C PRO A 360 -14.78 5.77 0.03
N LYS A 361 -15.75 4.97 -0.38
CA LYS A 361 -16.17 4.86 -1.77
C LYS A 361 -16.82 6.17 -2.26
N ASP A 362 -16.83 6.41 -3.56
CA ASP A 362 -17.61 7.52 -4.16
C ASP A 362 -19.09 7.42 -3.79
N SER A 363 -19.63 6.20 -3.93
CA SER A 363 -21.03 5.91 -3.62
C SER A 363 -21.20 4.45 -3.18
N ALA A 364 -22.33 4.13 -2.59
CA ALA A 364 -22.69 2.76 -2.23
C ALA A 364 -22.77 1.80 -3.44
N SER A 365 -22.86 2.32 -4.67
CA SER A 365 -22.89 1.50 -5.90
C SER A 365 -21.50 1.04 -6.35
N GLN A 366 -20.42 1.59 -5.83
CA GLN A 366 -19.05 1.11 -6.08
C GLN A 366 -18.91 -0.29 -5.46
N SER A 367 -18.46 -1.27 -6.25
CA SER A 367 -18.46 -2.68 -5.88
C SER A 367 -17.55 -3.01 -4.71
N GLN A 368 -16.39 -2.35 -4.62
CA GLN A 368 -15.38 -2.61 -3.60
C GLN A 368 -14.68 -1.34 -3.15
N TYR A 369 -13.98 -1.41 -2.03
CA TYR A 369 -13.04 -0.38 -1.60
C TYR A 369 -11.76 -0.49 -2.43
N TYR A 370 -11.00 0.60 -2.49
CA TYR A 370 -9.66 0.63 -3.02
C TYR A 370 -8.77 1.43 -2.07
N SER A 371 -7.51 1.05 -1.99
CA SER A 371 -6.49 1.74 -1.21
C SER A 371 -5.36 2.20 -2.12
N TYR A 372 -4.74 3.29 -1.79
CA TYR A 372 -3.62 3.86 -2.51
C TYR A 372 -2.33 3.74 -1.70
N ALA A 373 -1.23 3.46 -2.36
CA ALA A 373 0.10 3.59 -1.80
C ALA A 373 0.82 4.76 -2.50
N ASP A 374 1.25 5.72 -1.70
CA ASP A 374 1.96 6.90 -2.18
C ASP A 374 3.29 6.52 -2.85
N ASN A 375 3.52 6.98 -4.08
CA ASN A 375 4.70 6.65 -4.86
C ASN A 375 6.03 7.16 -4.26
N TRP A 376 5.99 8.14 -3.35
CA TRP A 376 7.17 8.63 -2.64
C TRP A 376 7.62 7.67 -1.54
N ASP A 377 6.68 7.02 -0.88
CA ASP A 377 6.96 6.07 0.20
C ASP A 377 6.92 4.62 -0.26
N ALA A 378 6.15 4.32 -1.31
CA ALA A 378 6.07 2.98 -1.86
C ALA A 378 7.45 2.51 -2.32
N ARG A 379 7.80 1.28 -1.93
CA ARG A 379 9.04 0.63 -2.31
C ARG A 379 8.74 -0.64 -3.06
N PHE A 380 9.64 -0.96 -3.97
CA PHE A 380 9.49 -2.09 -4.86
C PHE A 380 10.75 -2.92 -4.89
N CYS A 381 10.58 -4.20 -5.18
CA CYS A 381 11.66 -5.06 -5.62
C CYS A 381 11.73 -5.06 -7.14
N ALA A 382 12.93 -5.23 -7.68
CA ALA A 382 13.17 -5.43 -9.10
C ALA A 382 14.39 -6.33 -9.30
N VAL A 383 14.44 -7.04 -10.42
CA VAL A 383 15.57 -7.92 -10.75
C VAL A 383 16.50 -7.17 -11.70
N PRO A 384 17.76 -6.91 -11.31
CA PRO A 384 18.71 -6.22 -12.17
C PRO A 384 19.30 -7.17 -13.21
N ARG A 385 19.64 -6.64 -14.42
CA ARG A 385 20.30 -7.42 -15.48
C ARG A 385 21.71 -7.92 -15.13
N CYS A 386 22.24 -7.53 -13.99
CA CYS A 386 23.47 -8.09 -13.44
C CYS A 386 23.24 -9.27 -12.49
N THR A 387 22.05 -9.86 -12.45
CA THR A 387 21.80 -11.08 -11.67
C THR A 387 22.71 -12.23 -12.13
N ARG A 388 23.11 -13.07 -11.18
CA ARG A 388 24.02 -14.21 -11.45
C ARG A 388 23.35 -15.31 -12.25
N ASP A 389 22.13 -15.66 -11.83
CA ASP A 389 21.35 -16.75 -12.42
C ASP A 389 19.86 -16.42 -12.27
N LEU A 390 19.20 -16.20 -13.39
CA LEU A 390 17.76 -15.88 -13.42
C LEU A 390 16.89 -16.97 -12.83
N THR A 391 17.27 -18.24 -12.98
CA THR A 391 16.49 -19.35 -12.41
C THR A 391 16.57 -19.35 -10.88
N VAL A 392 17.77 -19.12 -10.33
CA VAL A 392 17.95 -19.00 -8.87
C VAL A 392 17.17 -17.79 -8.36
N THR A 393 17.24 -16.67 -9.06
CA THR A 393 16.54 -15.44 -8.67
C THR A 393 15.02 -15.62 -8.70
N ASP A 394 14.47 -16.23 -9.74
CA ASP A 394 13.04 -16.56 -9.89
C ASP A 394 12.54 -17.39 -8.69
N VAL A 395 13.25 -18.48 -8.35
CA VAL A 395 12.91 -19.34 -7.20
C VAL A 395 12.98 -18.58 -5.87
N VAL A 396 14.04 -17.79 -5.66
CA VAL A 396 14.22 -17.06 -4.40
C VAL A 396 13.19 -15.96 -4.24
N VAL A 397 12.84 -15.24 -5.30
CA VAL A 397 11.81 -14.19 -5.28
C VAL A 397 10.45 -14.79 -4.91
N GLU A 398 10.07 -15.91 -5.50
CA GLU A 398 8.81 -16.59 -5.20
C GLU A 398 8.80 -17.12 -3.75
N ALA A 399 9.86 -17.78 -3.32
CA ALA A 399 9.97 -18.27 -1.94
C ALA A 399 9.98 -17.12 -0.92
N MET A 400 10.61 -15.98 -1.25
CA MET A 400 10.64 -14.80 -0.41
C MET A 400 9.26 -14.17 -0.22
N ALA A 401 8.44 -14.13 -1.27
CA ALA A 401 7.06 -13.67 -1.20
C ALA A 401 6.21 -14.61 -0.32
N ALA A 402 6.27 -15.92 -0.57
CA ALA A 402 5.57 -16.92 0.23
C ALA A 402 5.96 -16.87 1.72
N LEU A 403 7.26 -16.82 2.03
CA LEU A 403 7.75 -16.72 3.41
C LEU A 403 7.41 -15.37 4.08
N SER A 404 7.15 -14.33 3.31
CA SER A 404 6.68 -13.05 3.86
C SER A 404 5.27 -13.16 4.45
N LEU A 405 4.40 -13.95 3.83
CA LEU A 405 3.08 -14.26 4.40
C LEU A 405 3.18 -14.99 5.75
N LYS A 406 4.22 -15.80 5.93
CA LYS A 406 4.50 -16.51 7.19
C LYS A 406 5.11 -15.62 8.27
N HIS A 407 6.00 -14.71 7.93
CA HIS A 407 6.83 -13.99 8.90
C HIS A 407 6.56 -12.48 8.96
N ILE A 408 6.44 -11.84 7.79
CA ILE A 408 6.35 -10.38 7.70
C ILE A 408 4.94 -9.90 8.01
N GLU A 409 3.96 -10.47 7.35
CA GLU A 409 2.56 -10.08 7.53
C GLU A 409 2.10 -10.15 8.99
N PRO A 410 2.27 -11.27 9.73
CA PRO A 410 1.84 -11.34 11.13
C PRO A 410 2.54 -10.32 12.02
N ALA A 411 3.82 -10.03 11.76
CA ALA A 411 4.60 -9.05 12.53
C ALA A 411 4.06 -7.62 12.36
N TYR A 412 3.68 -7.24 11.13
CA TYR A 412 3.10 -5.94 10.88
C TYR A 412 1.68 -5.82 11.41
N TYR A 413 0.86 -6.86 11.31
CA TYR A 413 -0.46 -6.87 11.97
C TYR A 413 -0.32 -6.74 13.48
N GLU A 414 0.62 -7.47 14.11
CA GLU A 414 0.90 -7.31 15.54
C GLU A 414 1.29 -5.87 15.90
N LYS A 415 2.17 -5.24 15.11
CA LYS A 415 2.60 -3.86 15.31
C LYS A 415 1.44 -2.86 15.18
N LEU A 416 0.61 -3.01 14.15
CA LEU A 416 -0.52 -2.14 13.86
C LEU A 416 -1.66 -2.30 14.89
N LEU A 417 -1.83 -3.50 15.45
CA LEU A 417 -2.90 -3.83 16.37
C LEU A 417 -2.46 -3.84 17.85
N LYS A 418 -1.18 -3.62 18.15
CA LYS A 418 -0.54 -3.78 19.45
C LYS A 418 -1.34 -3.15 20.61
N GLY A 419 -1.69 -3.99 21.57
CA GLY A 419 -2.10 -3.59 22.91
C GLY A 419 -3.60 -3.56 23.22
N ARG A 420 -4.52 -4.07 22.35
CA ARG A 420 -5.98 -3.96 22.59
C ARG A 420 -6.74 -5.23 22.20
N SER A 421 -7.25 -5.93 23.19
CA SER A 421 -7.67 -7.33 23.10
C SER A 421 -9.05 -7.65 22.50
N THR A 422 -9.95 -6.70 22.31
CA THR A 422 -11.32 -6.99 21.80
C THR A 422 -11.75 -6.11 20.62
N HIS A 423 -11.15 -4.95 20.46
CA HIS A 423 -11.39 -4.06 19.31
C HIS A 423 -10.48 -4.39 18.11
N ASP A 424 -9.58 -5.35 18.27
CA ASP A 424 -8.58 -5.72 17.26
C ASP A 424 -9.17 -6.46 16.06
N ILE A 425 -10.26 -7.23 16.28
CA ILE A 425 -10.92 -7.96 15.18
C ILE A 425 -11.51 -7.00 14.14
N GLU A 426 -12.15 -5.91 14.58
CA GLU A 426 -12.70 -4.91 13.67
C GLU A 426 -11.59 -4.16 12.92
N SER A 427 -10.54 -3.73 13.64
CA SER A 427 -9.39 -3.08 13.02
C SER A 427 -8.65 -4.01 12.05
N ARG A 428 -8.56 -5.32 12.35
CA ARG A 428 -7.96 -6.30 11.45
C ARG A 428 -8.73 -6.38 10.14
N LYS A 429 -10.05 -6.52 10.17
CA LYS A 429 -10.88 -6.53 8.96
C LYS A 429 -10.70 -5.26 8.11
N MET A 430 -10.53 -4.10 8.75
CA MET A 430 -10.28 -2.85 8.02
C MET A 430 -8.90 -2.84 7.36
N LEU A 431 -7.88 -3.39 8.04
CA LEU A 431 -6.54 -3.55 7.47
C LEU A 431 -6.54 -4.55 6.32
N ASP A 432 -7.27 -5.67 6.44
CA ASP A 432 -7.45 -6.64 5.35
C ASP A 432 -8.02 -5.93 4.11
N VAL A 433 -9.11 -5.16 4.27
CA VAL A 433 -9.67 -4.36 3.16
C VAL A 433 -8.63 -3.40 2.58
N ILE A 434 -7.83 -2.70 3.40
CA ILE A 434 -6.83 -1.74 2.94
C ILE A 434 -5.72 -2.44 2.14
N PHE A 435 -5.20 -3.58 2.63
CA PHE A 435 -4.07 -4.24 1.99
C PHE A 435 -4.47 -5.05 0.75
N GLU A 436 -5.59 -5.74 0.77
CA GLU A 436 -6.07 -6.55 -0.35
C GLU A 436 -6.54 -5.71 -1.55
N THR A 437 -6.89 -4.45 -1.33
CA THR A 437 -7.47 -3.57 -2.36
C THR A 437 -6.52 -2.46 -2.81
N LYS A 438 -5.23 -2.58 -2.54
CA LYS A 438 -4.24 -1.63 -3.03
C LYS A 438 -4.17 -1.61 -4.55
N ILE A 439 -4.20 -0.39 -5.08
CA ILE A 439 -4.00 -0.14 -6.51
C ILE A 439 -2.89 0.89 -6.70
N TYR A 440 -2.26 0.82 -7.85
CA TYR A 440 -1.22 1.72 -8.30
C TYR A 440 -1.58 2.26 -9.69
N ASP A 441 -1.12 3.44 -10.03
CA ASP A 441 -1.22 3.92 -11.41
C ASP A 441 0.08 3.66 -12.16
N ILE A 442 -0.02 3.20 -13.39
CA ILE A 442 1.15 2.93 -14.24
C ILE A 442 2.04 4.17 -14.40
N ILE A 443 1.42 5.35 -14.45
CA ILE A 443 2.18 6.60 -14.56
C ILE A 443 3.02 6.87 -13.31
N ASP A 444 2.52 6.48 -12.14
CA ASP A 444 3.26 6.60 -10.89
C ASP A 444 4.41 5.58 -10.83
N ILE A 445 4.18 4.35 -11.32
CA ILE A 445 5.18 3.28 -11.25
C ILE A 445 6.32 3.49 -12.25
N TYR A 446 6.00 3.86 -13.50
CA TYR A 446 6.96 3.90 -14.59
C TYR A 446 7.40 5.31 -15.03
N SER A 447 6.94 6.35 -14.32
CA SER A 447 7.26 7.73 -14.70
C SER A 447 8.75 8.04 -14.59
N PRO A 448 9.40 8.52 -15.66
CA PRO A 448 10.81 8.89 -15.60
C PRO A 448 11.02 10.19 -14.85
N GLY A 449 11.41 10.09 -13.58
CA GLY A 449 11.85 11.23 -12.79
C GLY A 449 10.72 12.18 -12.39
N SER A 450 10.03 11.77 -11.45
CA SER A 450 8.94 12.28 -10.62
C SER A 450 8.69 13.78 -10.46
N ILE A 451 9.64 14.62 -10.73
CA ILE A 451 9.50 16.07 -10.55
C ILE A 451 9.16 16.77 -11.87
N ASN A 452 9.22 16.05 -12.99
CA ASN A 452 9.00 16.61 -14.32
C ASN A 452 7.82 15.93 -15.02
N ALA A 453 6.84 16.63 -15.41
CA ALA A 453 5.70 16.37 -16.29
C ALA A 453 4.62 15.37 -15.82
N PRO A 454 4.77 14.05 -15.61
CA PRO A 454 3.71 13.24 -15.00
C PRO A 454 3.52 13.54 -13.51
N GLY A 455 4.61 13.74 -12.78
CA GLY A 455 4.54 14.23 -11.41
C GLY A 455 3.83 15.58 -11.34
N GLN A 456 3.95 16.42 -12.34
CA GLN A 456 3.19 17.68 -12.42
C GLN A 456 1.70 17.46 -12.71
N LEU A 457 1.33 16.42 -13.48
CA LEU A 457 -0.07 16.07 -13.68
C LEU A 457 -0.71 15.57 -12.39
N VAL A 458 -0.05 14.62 -11.73
CA VAL A 458 -0.49 14.03 -10.46
C VAL A 458 -0.54 15.10 -9.37
N GLN A 459 0.51 15.88 -9.20
CA GLN A 459 0.57 16.98 -8.26
C GLN A 459 -0.46 18.09 -8.58
N GLY A 460 -0.69 18.38 -9.86
CA GLY A 460 -1.71 19.34 -10.29
C GLY A 460 -3.12 18.89 -9.94
N LEU A 461 -3.41 17.60 -10.08
CA LEU A 461 -4.68 17.02 -9.64
C LEU A 461 -4.83 17.11 -8.12
N GLU A 462 -3.81 16.74 -7.38
CA GLU A 462 -3.79 16.82 -5.91
C GLU A 462 -4.01 18.24 -5.42
N MET A 463 -3.25 19.21 -5.93
CA MET A 463 -3.40 20.62 -5.59
C MET A 463 -4.79 21.18 -5.97
N ALA A 464 -5.35 20.76 -7.11
CA ALA A 464 -6.68 21.16 -7.51
C ALA A 464 -7.74 20.65 -6.52
N MET A 465 -7.61 19.42 -6.06
CA MET A 465 -8.52 18.83 -5.09
C MET A 465 -8.42 19.49 -3.71
N GLU A 466 -7.22 19.83 -3.29
CA GLU A 466 -6.97 20.38 -1.94
C GLU A 466 -7.27 21.88 -1.85
N TYR A 467 -7.10 22.64 -2.94
CA TYR A 467 -7.09 24.10 -2.87
C TYR A 467 -8.08 24.79 -3.83
N ASP A 468 -8.02 24.45 -5.11
CA ASP A 468 -8.81 25.17 -6.14
C ASP A 468 -8.91 24.36 -7.44
N THR A 469 -10.13 23.99 -7.82
CA THR A 469 -10.43 23.25 -9.04
C THR A 469 -10.51 24.09 -10.31
N SER A 470 -10.42 25.43 -10.20
CA SER A 470 -10.67 26.35 -11.33
C SER A 470 -9.70 26.18 -12.51
N SER A 471 -8.48 25.72 -12.26
CA SER A 471 -7.47 25.47 -13.30
C SER A 471 -7.42 24.01 -13.76
N LEU A 472 -8.13 23.09 -13.10
CA LEU A 472 -8.01 21.63 -13.27
C LEU A 472 -8.03 21.18 -14.73
N SER A 473 -9.04 21.60 -15.50
CA SER A 473 -9.17 21.20 -16.90
C SER A 473 -8.05 21.75 -17.81
N SER A 474 -7.56 22.96 -17.52
CA SER A 474 -6.46 23.56 -18.28
C SER A 474 -5.12 22.90 -17.96
N ASP A 475 -4.88 22.62 -16.69
CA ASP A 475 -3.67 21.97 -16.20
C ASP A 475 -3.60 20.51 -16.72
N TYR A 476 -4.71 19.79 -16.64
CA TYR A 476 -4.81 18.46 -17.23
C TYR A 476 -4.52 18.47 -18.75
N ALA A 477 -5.02 19.47 -19.48
CA ALA A 477 -4.76 19.58 -20.91
C ALA A 477 -3.28 19.90 -21.24
N VAL A 478 -2.58 20.60 -20.35
CA VAL A 478 -1.15 20.93 -20.52
C VAL A 478 -0.27 19.74 -20.11
N TYR A 479 -0.40 19.30 -18.87
CA TYR A 479 0.43 18.25 -18.27
C TYR A 479 0.11 16.87 -18.84
N GLY A 480 -1.16 16.61 -19.17
CA GLY A 480 -1.59 15.35 -19.79
C GLY A 480 -0.90 15.07 -21.14
N ARG A 481 -0.69 16.12 -21.96
CA ARG A 481 0.09 15.94 -23.22
C ARG A 481 1.56 15.59 -22.97
N GLN A 482 2.12 16.05 -21.86
CA GLN A 482 3.49 15.72 -21.48
C GLN A 482 3.55 14.30 -20.91
N ALA A 483 2.63 13.95 -20.04
CA ALA A 483 2.50 12.61 -19.48
C ALA A 483 2.27 11.55 -20.58
N GLN A 484 1.39 11.80 -21.56
CA GLN A 484 1.20 10.89 -22.70
C GLN A 484 2.49 10.67 -23.50
N ARG A 485 3.28 11.72 -23.75
CA ARG A 485 4.58 11.56 -24.42
C ARG A 485 5.56 10.67 -23.66
N GLN A 486 5.50 10.69 -22.33
CA GLN A 486 6.34 9.82 -21.51
C GLN A 486 5.84 8.38 -21.51
N ILE A 487 4.52 8.17 -21.44
CA ILE A 487 3.92 6.86 -21.66
C ILE A 487 4.40 6.31 -23.02
N ASP A 488 4.34 7.10 -24.09
CA ASP A 488 4.81 6.71 -25.42
C ASP A 488 6.32 6.37 -25.45
N GLN A 489 7.14 7.02 -24.61
CA GLN A 489 8.56 6.70 -24.48
C GLN A 489 8.78 5.37 -23.74
N ILE A 490 8.03 5.13 -22.65
CA ILE A 490 8.05 3.87 -21.90
C ILE A 490 7.66 2.71 -22.85
N ILE A 491 6.58 2.86 -23.60
CA ILE A 491 6.14 1.86 -24.58
C ILE A 491 7.24 1.57 -25.62
N LYS A 492 7.95 2.59 -26.08
CA LYS A 492 9.08 2.40 -27.00
C LYS A 492 10.26 1.67 -26.35
N MET A 493 10.51 1.89 -25.07
CA MET A 493 11.58 1.20 -24.34
C MET A 493 11.28 -0.28 -24.19
N ILE A 494 10.10 -0.63 -23.76
CA ILE A 494 9.72 -2.03 -23.52
C ILE A 494 9.58 -2.84 -24.82
N ASN A 495 9.41 -2.19 -25.97
CA ASN A 495 9.30 -2.84 -27.28
C ASN A 495 10.64 -2.94 -28.07
N LYS A 496 11.76 -2.60 -27.42
CA LYS A 496 13.11 -2.81 -27.97
C LYS A 496 13.59 -4.23 -27.70
#